data_af432ab1bb5648d3754ef34950119064
#
_entry.id   af432ab1bb5648d3754ef34950119064
#
_cell.length_a   1.000
_cell.length_b   1.000
_cell.length_c   1.000
_cell.angle_alpha   90.00
_cell.angle_beta   90.00
_cell.angle_gamma   90.00
#
_symmetry.space_group_name_H-M   'P 1'
#
loop_
_entity.id
_entity.type
_entity.pdbx_description
1 polymer ?
#
loop_
_entity_poly.entity_id
_entity_poly.type
_entity_poly.pdbx_seq_one_letter_code
_entity_poly.pdbx_strand_id
1 'polypeptide(L)'
;MVGEADQITLQNNYIYMTAGRSPALSGGTLLHAVNNVWEKNNGHALEGGDAGARGIFEGNAWIGVSTIVGDYAGRLFNAPDSSSAGDCESALGRACEVNAVSDSGDLTAYTDTSFFSDFSGLTIAPATSATDAQSSVPNNAGMGKL
;
A
#
# COMPACT_ATOMS: atom_id res chain seq x y z
N MET A 1 7.99 11.90 -3.74
CA MET A 1 8.76 11.44 -2.57
C MET A 1 8.04 11.96 -1.34
N VAL A 2 7.82 11.13 -0.36
CA VAL A 2 7.13 11.48 0.87
C VAL A 2 8.19 11.71 1.93
N GLY A 3 8.02 12.78 2.71
CA GLY A 3 9.10 13.40 3.49
C GLY A 3 9.45 12.73 4.83
N GLU A 4 10.15 13.47 5.68
CA GLU A 4 10.97 12.90 6.76
C GLU A 4 10.19 12.38 7.98
N ALA A 5 8.96 12.88 8.22
CA ALA A 5 8.12 12.47 9.35
C ALA A 5 6.62 12.52 8.98
N ASP A 6 6.30 12.33 7.71
CA ASP A 6 4.93 12.42 7.23
C ASP A 6 4.10 11.21 7.69
N GLN A 7 2.84 11.48 8.08
CA GLN A 7 1.82 10.48 8.32
C GLN A 7 0.78 10.63 7.22
N ILE A 8 0.66 9.61 6.36
CA ILE A 8 -0.08 9.73 5.10
C ILE A 8 -1.04 8.56 4.92
N THR A 9 -2.24 8.88 4.46
CA THR A 9 -3.14 7.89 3.88
C THR A 9 -3.23 8.13 2.36
N LEU A 10 -2.88 7.10 1.58
CA LEU A 10 -3.18 7.03 0.16
C LEU A 10 -4.39 6.12 -0.02
N GLN A 11 -5.52 6.68 -0.48
CA GLN A 11 -6.75 5.91 -0.64
C GLN A 11 -7.40 6.17 -2.00
N ASN A 12 -7.86 5.09 -2.64
CA ASN A 12 -8.63 5.14 -3.89
C ASN A 12 -7.91 5.86 -5.03
N ASN A 13 -6.58 5.71 -5.12
CA ASN A 13 -5.81 6.27 -6.24
C ASN A 13 -5.68 5.25 -7.36
N TYR A 14 -5.79 5.71 -8.61
CA TYR A 14 -5.42 4.94 -9.79
C TYR A 14 -4.06 5.37 -10.29
N ILE A 15 -3.09 4.48 -10.17
CA ILE A 15 -1.69 4.71 -10.51
C ILE A 15 -1.37 3.86 -11.74
N TYR A 16 -1.45 4.49 -12.90
CA TYR A 16 -1.44 3.83 -14.19
C TYR A 16 -0.21 4.20 -15.02
N MET A 17 0.48 3.19 -15.55
CA MET A 17 1.61 3.33 -16.47
C MET A 17 2.74 4.24 -15.96
N THR A 18 3.05 4.22 -14.66
CA THR A 18 4.20 4.95 -14.13
C THR A 18 5.50 4.18 -14.39
N ALA A 19 6.61 4.91 -14.43
CA ALA A 19 7.94 4.32 -14.65
C ALA A 19 8.66 3.90 -13.36
N GLY A 20 7.97 3.79 -12.26
CA GLY A 20 8.48 3.39 -10.95
C GLY A 20 8.25 4.44 -9.86
N ARG A 21 8.61 4.10 -8.61
CA ARG A 21 8.57 4.99 -7.43
C ARG A 21 7.19 5.61 -7.18
N SER A 22 6.19 4.82 -7.14
CA SER A 22 4.80 5.24 -6.90
C SER A 22 4.12 4.49 -5.74
N PRO A 23 4.45 4.80 -4.48
CA PRO A 23 5.32 5.88 -4.02
C PRO A 23 6.78 5.47 -3.77
N ALA A 24 7.65 6.48 -3.63
CA ALA A 24 8.91 6.34 -2.91
C ALA A 24 8.71 6.90 -1.49
N LEU A 25 9.06 6.10 -0.49
CA LEU A 25 9.01 6.49 0.92
C LEU A 25 10.40 6.82 1.44
N SER A 26 10.53 7.86 2.23
CA SER A 26 11.81 8.29 2.80
C SER A 26 11.68 8.72 4.26
N GLY A 27 12.81 8.92 4.92
CA GLY A 27 12.87 9.37 6.31
C GLY A 27 12.10 8.47 7.25
N GLY A 28 11.33 9.06 8.14
CA GLY A 28 10.45 8.39 9.10
C GLY A 28 8.98 8.33 8.68
N THR A 29 8.69 8.33 7.38
CA THR A 29 7.31 8.29 6.87
C THR A 29 6.54 7.08 7.39
N LEU A 30 5.29 7.32 7.80
CA LEU A 30 4.30 6.30 8.13
C LEU A 30 3.17 6.37 7.10
N LEU A 31 3.00 5.31 6.30
CA LEU A 31 2.02 5.25 5.23
C LEU A 31 0.93 4.22 5.52
N HIS A 32 -0.31 4.58 5.28
CA HIS A 32 -1.43 3.67 5.10
C HIS A 32 -1.92 3.75 3.65
N ALA A 33 -1.65 2.73 2.86
CA ALA A 33 -2.08 2.64 1.47
C ALA A 33 -3.26 1.66 1.37
N VAL A 34 -4.44 2.19 1.07
CA VAL A 34 -5.69 1.43 1.12
C VAL A 34 -6.52 1.62 -0.14
N ASN A 35 -6.98 0.52 -0.72
CA ASN A 35 -7.86 0.47 -1.90
C ASN A 35 -7.33 1.25 -3.12
N ASN A 36 -6.01 1.27 -3.33
CA ASN A 36 -5.44 1.84 -4.54
C ASN A 36 -5.35 0.76 -5.65
N VAL A 37 -5.28 1.21 -6.88
CA VAL A 37 -5.05 0.34 -8.03
C VAL A 37 -3.78 0.78 -8.73
N TRP A 38 -2.78 -0.12 -8.77
CA TRP A 38 -1.59 0.01 -9.61
C TRP A 38 -1.77 -0.86 -10.84
N GLU A 39 -1.63 -0.27 -12.01
CA GLU A 39 -1.79 -1.00 -13.27
C GLU A 39 -0.69 -0.64 -14.28
N LYS A 40 -0.04 -1.67 -14.83
CA LYS A 40 0.97 -1.55 -15.89
C LYS A 40 2.13 -0.61 -15.54
N ASN A 41 2.57 -0.63 -14.28
CA ASN A 41 3.71 0.17 -13.84
C ASN A 41 5.01 -0.53 -14.23
N ASN A 42 5.89 0.16 -14.93
CA ASN A 42 7.21 -0.32 -15.29
C ASN A 42 8.21 -0.08 -14.13
N GLY A 43 9.31 -0.83 -14.14
CA GLY A 43 10.28 -0.77 -13.06
C GLY A 43 9.73 -1.41 -11.78
N HIS A 44 9.86 -0.71 -10.66
CA HIS A 44 9.28 -1.12 -9.37
C HIS A 44 8.26 -0.08 -8.88
N ALA A 45 7.13 -0.53 -8.33
CA ALA A 45 6.11 0.39 -7.85
C ALA A 45 6.54 1.06 -6.53
N LEU A 46 6.89 0.27 -5.53
CA LEU A 46 7.29 0.77 -4.21
C LEU A 46 8.80 0.84 -4.08
N GLU A 47 9.28 1.91 -3.47
CA GLU A 47 10.67 2.09 -3.09
C GLU A 47 10.75 2.76 -1.73
N GLY A 48 11.70 2.34 -0.90
CA GLY A 48 11.96 2.95 0.40
C GLY A 48 13.45 3.01 0.68
N GLY A 49 14.04 4.22 0.60
CA GLY A 49 15.46 4.44 0.77
C GLY A 49 15.96 4.46 2.21
N ASP A 50 15.06 4.59 3.19
CA ASP A 50 15.40 4.81 4.59
C ASP A 50 14.79 3.73 5.51
N ALA A 51 15.58 3.29 6.50
CA ALA A 51 15.13 2.28 7.48
C ALA A 51 13.95 2.74 8.35
N GLY A 52 13.70 4.04 8.44
CA GLY A 52 12.58 4.63 9.17
C GLY A 52 11.26 4.60 8.40
N ALA A 53 11.29 4.39 7.10
CA ALA A 53 10.08 4.36 6.27
C ALA A 53 9.23 3.11 6.57
N ARG A 54 7.94 3.31 6.83
CA ARG A 54 7.02 2.24 7.26
C ARG A 54 5.70 2.35 6.53
N GLY A 55 5.10 1.22 6.17
CA GLY A 55 3.82 1.25 5.49
C GLY A 55 2.99 -0.01 5.64
N ILE A 56 1.68 0.18 5.85
CA ILE A 56 0.66 -0.87 5.70
C ILE A 56 -0.02 -0.68 4.34
N PHE A 57 -0.09 -1.77 3.59
CA PHE A 57 -0.75 -1.84 2.28
C PHE A 57 -1.86 -2.88 2.35
N GLU A 58 -3.11 -2.47 2.18
CA GLU A 58 -4.27 -3.34 2.28
C GLU A 58 -5.35 -3.05 1.23
N GLY A 59 -6.06 -4.07 0.81
CA GLY A 59 -7.17 -3.94 -0.14
C GLY A 59 -6.77 -3.32 -1.49
N ASN A 60 -5.48 -3.31 -1.83
CA ASN A 60 -5.00 -2.76 -3.09
C ASN A 60 -5.03 -3.81 -4.20
N ALA A 61 -5.13 -3.37 -5.45
CA ALA A 61 -4.98 -4.22 -6.62
C ALA A 61 -3.70 -3.89 -7.38
N TRP A 62 -2.92 -4.93 -7.69
CA TRP A 62 -1.67 -4.86 -8.45
C TRP A 62 -1.84 -5.64 -9.75
N ILE A 63 -1.83 -4.97 -10.89
CA ILE A 63 -2.19 -5.54 -12.18
C ILE A 63 -1.09 -5.24 -13.21
N GLY A 64 -0.37 -6.26 -13.65
CA GLY A 64 0.70 -6.08 -14.62
C GLY A 64 1.86 -5.22 -14.09
N VAL A 65 2.18 -5.33 -12.80
CA VAL A 65 3.29 -4.64 -12.11
C VAL A 65 4.40 -5.65 -11.85
N SER A 66 5.37 -5.74 -12.75
CA SER A 66 6.39 -6.81 -12.73
C SER A 66 7.22 -6.85 -11.45
N THR A 67 7.51 -5.71 -10.87
CA THR A 67 8.17 -5.57 -9.56
C THR A 67 7.35 -4.65 -8.68
N ILE A 68 6.68 -5.21 -7.68
CA ILE A 68 5.86 -4.39 -6.77
C ILE A 68 6.76 -3.61 -5.81
N VAL A 69 7.70 -4.29 -5.17
CA VAL A 69 8.65 -3.67 -4.23
C VAL A 69 10.06 -3.78 -4.79
N GLY A 70 10.71 -2.65 -4.96
CA GLY A 70 12.14 -2.56 -5.29
C GLY A 70 13.02 -2.71 -4.06
N ASP A 71 14.22 -2.14 -4.11
CA ASP A 71 15.09 -2.06 -2.94
C ASP A 71 14.38 -1.28 -1.82
N TYR A 72 14.14 -1.94 -0.69
CA TYR A 72 13.39 -1.35 0.41
C TYR A 72 14.12 -1.57 1.73
N ALA A 73 14.66 -0.51 2.30
CA ALA A 73 15.38 -0.55 3.57
C ALA A 73 14.46 -0.41 4.80
N GLY A 74 13.21 0.03 4.59
CA GLY A 74 12.23 0.26 5.64
C GLY A 74 11.44 -0.99 6.03
N ARG A 75 10.26 -0.79 6.62
CA ARG A 75 9.39 -1.86 7.11
C ARG A 75 8.04 -1.81 6.39
N LEU A 76 7.62 -2.93 5.83
CA LEU A 76 6.36 -3.07 5.12
C LEU A 76 5.51 -4.20 5.68
N PHE A 77 4.23 -3.92 5.75
CA PHE A 77 3.21 -4.95 5.90
C PHE A 77 2.24 -4.88 4.72
N ASN A 78 2.20 -5.95 3.96
CA ASN A 78 1.24 -6.13 2.88
C ASN A 78 0.34 -7.29 3.26
N ALA A 79 -0.95 -7.10 3.44
CA ALA A 79 -1.87 -8.20 3.72
C ALA A 79 -1.91 -9.19 2.53
N PRO A 80 -1.02 -10.20 2.47
CA PRO A 80 -0.92 -11.09 1.31
C PRO A 80 -2.00 -12.15 1.28
N ASP A 81 -2.56 -12.47 2.44
CA ASP A 81 -3.58 -13.49 2.61
C ASP A 81 -4.45 -13.24 3.85
N SER A 82 -5.51 -14.02 4.00
CA SER A 82 -6.45 -13.89 5.11
C SER A 82 -5.86 -14.27 6.48
N SER A 83 -4.80 -15.04 6.52
CA SER A 83 -4.14 -15.44 7.77
C SER A 83 -3.40 -14.24 8.37
N SER A 84 -2.58 -13.58 7.56
CA SER A 84 -1.81 -12.38 7.97
C SER A 84 -2.69 -11.14 8.14
N ALA A 85 -3.84 -11.09 7.46
CA ALA A 85 -4.77 -9.95 7.57
C ALA A 85 -5.22 -9.67 9.02
N GLY A 86 -5.35 -10.71 9.85
CA GLY A 86 -5.69 -10.58 11.27
C GLY A 86 -4.66 -9.81 12.11
N ASP A 87 -3.39 -9.80 11.71
CA ASP A 87 -2.34 -9.11 12.44
C ASP A 87 -2.58 -7.59 12.51
N CYS A 88 -3.33 -7.05 11.55
CA CYS A 88 -3.67 -5.63 11.49
C CYS A 88 -4.54 -5.13 12.65
N GLU A 89 -5.21 -5.99 13.40
CA GLU A 89 -6.12 -5.55 14.48
C GLU A 89 -5.44 -4.63 15.48
N SER A 90 -4.17 -4.89 15.78
CA SER A 90 -3.40 -4.07 16.73
C SER A 90 -3.07 -2.67 16.20
N ALA A 91 -2.94 -2.51 14.87
CA ALA A 91 -2.60 -1.24 14.23
C ALA A 91 -3.85 -0.46 13.81
N LEU A 92 -4.82 -1.14 13.20
CA LEU A 92 -5.94 -0.52 12.50
C LEU A 92 -7.28 -0.64 13.26
N GLY A 93 -7.33 -1.43 14.34
CA GLY A 93 -8.56 -1.73 15.08
C GLY A 93 -9.51 -2.68 14.34
N ARG A 94 -9.05 -3.30 13.26
CA ARG A 94 -9.75 -4.30 12.46
C ARG A 94 -8.75 -5.14 11.67
N ALA A 95 -9.18 -6.27 11.14
CA ALA A 95 -8.39 -7.00 10.17
C ALA A 95 -8.15 -6.16 8.91
N CYS A 96 -7.01 -6.36 8.26
CA CYS A 96 -6.72 -5.79 6.95
C CYS A 96 -7.57 -6.44 5.85
N GLU A 97 -7.84 -5.69 4.79
CA GLU A 97 -8.30 -6.25 3.53
C GLU A 97 -7.12 -6.83 2.74
N VAL A 98 -7.28 -8.05 2.24
CA VAL A 98 -6.23 -8.73 1.47
C VAL A 98 -5.99 -8.02 0.14
N ASN A 99 -4.70 -7.85 -0.23
CA ASN A 99 -4.34 -7.30 -1.54
C ASN A 99 -4.58 -8.33 -2.66
N ALA A 100 -4.97 -7.87 -3.83
CA ALA A 100 -5.08 -8.68 -5.04
C ALA A 100 -3.86 -8.47 -5.94
N VAL A 101 -3.28 -9.57 -6.44
CA VAL A 101 -2.11 -9.54 -7.32
C VAL A 101 -2.42 -10.34 -8.58
N SER A 102 -2.28 -9.70 -9.75
CA SER A 102 -2.52 -10.30 -11.05
C SER A 102 -1.42 -9.91 -12.03
N ASP A 103 -0.77 -10.89 -12.65
CA ASP A 103 0.34 -10.69 -13.58
C ASP A 103 1.43 -9.73 -13.02
N SER A 104 1.69 -9.84 -11.73
CA SER A 104 2.53 -8.91 -10.98
C SER A 104 3.52 -9.68 -10.10
N GLY A 105 4.46 -8.93 -9.51
CA GLY A 105 5.43 -9.49 -8.55
C GLY A 105 4.81 -9.97 -7.26
N ASP A 106 5.64 -10.47 -6.35
CA ASP A 106 5.22 -11.08 -5.09
C ASP A 106 5.21 -10.06 -3.93
N LEU A 107 4.26 -10.22 -3.02
CA LEU A 107 4.11 -9.46 -1.78
C LEU A 107 4.30 -10.30 -0.52
N THR A 108 4.41 -11.62 -0.64
CA THR A 108 4.35 -12.54 0.51
C THR A 108 5.48 -12.36 1.52
N ALA A 109 6.62 -11.77 1.11
CA ALA A 109 7.77 -11.53 1.97
C ALA A 109 7.60 -10.31 2.90
N TYR A 110 6.59 -9.46 2.70
CA TYR A 110 6.45 -8.18 3.40
C TYR A 110 5.36 -8.26 4.48
N THR A 111 5.69 -8.84 5.63
CA THR A 111 4.77 -9.07 6.76
C THR A 111 5.32 -8.54 8.09
N ASP A 112 6.12 -7.48 8.06
CA ASP A 112 6.69 -6.88 9.27
C ASP A 112 5.61 -6.11 10.05
N THR A 113 5.33 -6.56 11.27
CA THR A 113 4.36 -5.94 12.20
C THR A 113 5.01 -5.08 13.28
N SER A 114 6.33 -4.97 13.32
CA SER A 114 7.08 -4.34 14.42
C SER A 114 6.80 -2.84 14.61
N PHE A 115 6.19 -2.19 13.63
CA PHE A 115 5.86 -0.76 13.65
C PHE A 115 4.35 -0.47 13.86
N PHE A 116 3.55 -1.48 14.11
CA PHE A 116 2.08 -1.32 14.22
C PHE A 116 1.64 -0.37 15.34
N SER A 117 2.41 -0.30 16.44
CA SER A 117 2.17 0.66 17.51
C SER A 117 2.22 2.13 17.06
N ASP A 118 2.89 2.41 15.94
CA ASP A 118 3.00 3.78 15.40
C ASP A 118 1.68 4.30 14.83
N PHE A 119 0.71 3.42 14.59
CA PHE A 119 -0.65 3.79 14.19
C PHE A 119 -1.57 4.15 15.38
N SER A 120 -1.11 3.98 16.61
CA SER A 120 -1.92 4.24 17.81
C SER A 120 -2.39 5.70 17.86
N GLY A 121 -3.69 5.90 18.01
CA GLY A 121 -4.29 7.24 18.11
C GLY A 121 -4.49 7.94 16.76
N LEU A 122 -4.12 7.33 15.64
CA LEU A 122 -4.35 7.89 14.32
C LEU A 122 -5.77 7.58 13.83
N THR A 123 -6.28 8.43 12.93
CA THR A 123 -7.52 8.15 12.20
C THR A 123 -7.24 7.15 11.08
N ILE A 124 -7.89 6.01 11.13
CA ILE A 124 -7.72 4.92 10.18
C ILE A 124 -8.80 5.00 9.10
N ALA A 125 -8.39 5.01 7.84
CA ALA A 125 -9.32 4.97 6.71
C ALA A 125 -10.04 3.62 6.65
N PRO A 126 -11.34 3.61 6.28
CA PRO A 126 -12.05 2.37 6.02
C PRO A 126 -11.47 1.69 4.78
N ALA A 127 -11.55 0.36 4.73
CA ALA A 127 -11.14 -0.44 3.59
C ALA A 127 -12.32 -1.25 3.04
N THR A 128 -12.26 -1.50 1.74
CA THR A 128 -13.12 -2.45 1.02
C THR A 128 -12.23 -3.53 0.38
N SER A 129 -12.83 -4.56 -0.19
CA SER A 129 -12.06 -5.61 -0.86
C SER A 129 -11.22 -5.04 -2.01
N ALA A 130 -10.08 -5.67 -2.30
CA ALA A 130 -9.26 -5.30 -3.46
C ALA A 130 -10.01 -5.46 -4.79
N THR A 131 -10.97 -6.39 -4.86
CA THR A 131 -11.84 -6.58 -6.04
C THR A 131 -12.77 -5.39 -6.25
N ASP A 132 -13.33 -4.83 -5.16
CA ASP A 132 -14.15 -3.63 -5.25
C ASP A 132 -13.30 -2.42 -5.66
N ALA A 133 -12.11 -2.27 -5.11
CA ALA A 133 -11.17 -1.23 -5.52
C ALA A 133 -10.82 -1.34 -7.00
N GLN A 134 -10.48 -2.55 -7.48
CA GLN A 134 -10.14 -2.80 -8.88
C GLN A 134 -11.27 -2.41 -9.84
N SER A 135 -12.52 -2.64 -9.45
CA SER A 135 -13.68 -2.34 -10.31
C SER A 135 -14.09 -0.86 -10.25
N SER A 136 -13.94 -0.21 -9.13
CA SER A 136 -14.47 1.15 -8.90
C SER A 136 -13.43 2.25 -9.13
N VAL A 137 -12.20 2.08 -8.64
CA VAL A 137 -11.20 3.14 -8.62
C VAL A 137 -10.82 3.66 -10.01
N PRO A 138 -10.56 2.82 -11.03
CA PRO A 138 -10.21 3.34 -12.35
C PRO A 138 -11.30 4.21 -12.99
N ASN A 139 -12.56 3.99 -12.59
CA ASN A 139 -13.71 4.73 -13.11
C ASN A 139 -13.97 6.04 -12.35
N ASN A 140 -13.57 6.13 -11.10
CA ASN A 140 -13.91 7.22 -10.19
C ASN A 140 -12.71 8.09 -9.78
N ALA A 141 -11.48 7.63 -9.96
CA ALA A 141 -10.28 8.42 -9.67
C ALA A 141 -9.98 9.42 -10.80
N GLY A 142 -9.47 10.61 -10.42
CA GLY A 142 -9.02 11.63 -11.35
C GLY A 142 -9.82 12.93 -11.28
N MET A 143 -9.28 13.98 -11.92
CA MET A 143 -9.92 15.29 -11.95
C MET A 143 -11.29 15.23 -12.65
N GLY A 144 -12.29 15.90 -12.05
CA GLY A 144 -13.65 15.93 -12.59
C GLY A 144 -14.46 14.65 -12.39
N LYS A 145 -14.00 13.76 -11.52
CA LYS A 145 -14.66 12.50 -11.18
C LYS A 145 -15.36 12.52 -9.81
N LEU A 146 -15.26 13.65 -9.09
CA LEU A 146 -15.91 13.85 -7.78
C LEU A 146 -17.32 14.37 -7.96
#